data_aa2300b364999d92fd5bc29b6a645c69
#
_entry.id   aa2300b364999d92fd5bc29b6a645c69
#
_cell.length_a   1.000
_cell.length_b   1.000
_cell.length_c   1.000
_cell.angle_alpha   90.00
_cell.angle_beta   90.00
_cell.angle_gamma   90.00
#
_symmetry.space_group_name_H-M   'P 1'
#
loop_
_entity.id
_entity.type
_entity.pdbx_description
1 polymer ?
#
loop_
_entity_poly.entity_id
_entity_poly.type
_entity_poly.pdbx_seq_one_letter_code
_entity_poly.pdbx_strand_id
1 'polypeptide(L)'
;MANEPAAITRLVEEIDHYLADLRGPGIEEVRQGILRFAQGPVNEGIKPSQPACGHLDAALLCMHGADALRHAIKEARPQLRWITYDAYPADMIGGRFPVAHAFASLIGRDAFLPADDFELGLFLIVPHTLYRDHRHKAPELYVPLTGPHEWRFGADDRFSEHEAHTPIWNEPMRVHATLVRDTPFLALFGWTRDVTVDAIVVPASDWAEIEAGL
;
A
#
# COMPACT_ATOMS: atom_id res chain seq x y z
N MET A 1 -1.84 -35.75 5.24
CA MET A 1 -2.81 -34.70 4.84
C MET A 1 -1.96 -33.55 4.37
N ALA A 2 -2.11 -33.13 3.12
CA ALA A 2 -1.45 -31.92 2.65
C ALA A 2 -1.98 -30.74 3.51
N ASN A 3 -1.06 -30.00 4.12
CA ASN A 3 -1.41 -28.80 4.88
C ASN A 3 -2.03 -27.79 3.90
N GLU A 4 -3.26 -27.33 4.12
CA GLU A 4 -3.81 -26.26 3.29
C GLU A 4 -2.89 -25.04 3.35
N PRO A 5 -2.62 -24.38 2.21
CA PRO A 5 -1.78 -23.19 2.21
C PRO A 5 -2.37 -22.14 3.15
N ALA A 6 -1.51 -21.46 3.89
CA ALA A 6 -1.95 -20.38 4.78
C ALA A 6 -2.74 -19.32 3.99
N ALA A 7 -3.71 -18.65 4.62
CA ALA A 7 -4.55 -17.67 3.93
C ALA A 7 -3.73 -16.55 3.29
N ILE A 8 -2.59 -16.18 3.87
CA ILE A 8 -1.67 -15.20 3.26
C ILE A 8 -1.02 -15.72 1.98
N THR A 9 -0.65 -17.01 1.93
CA THR A 9 -0.11 -17.60 0.69
C THR A 9 -1.14 -17.54 -0.43
N ARG A 10 -2.39 -17.91 -0.15
CA ARG A 10 -3.50 -17.78 -1.11
C ARG A 10 -3.74 -16.32 -1.52
N LEU A 11 -3.62 -15.37 -0.57
CA LEU A 11 -3.75 -13.95 -0.89
C LEU A 11 -2.64 -13.49 -1.85
N VAL A 12 -1.39 -13.92 -1.63
CA VAL A 12 -0.27 -13.57 -2.53
C VAL A 12 -0.46 -14.17 -3.93
N GLU A 13 -0.93 -15.41 -4.02
CA GLU A 13 -1.28 -16.05 -5.29
C GLU A 13 -2.40 -15.29 -6.02
N GLU A 14 -3.43 -14.87 -5.29
CA GLU A 14 -4.54 -14.10 -5.86
C GLU A 14 -4.13 -12.69 -6.29
N ILE A 15 -3.18 -12.07 -5.57
CA ILE A 15 -2.57 -10.80 -6.00
C ILE A 15 -1.83 -10.97 -7.33
N ASP A 16 -1.06 -12.06 -7.53
CA ASP A 16 -0.38 -12.29 -8.80
C ASP A 16 -1.39 -12.49 -9.94
N HIS A 17 -2.45 -13.27 -9.72
CA HIS A 17 -3.52 -13.45 -10.71
C HIS A 17 -4.18 -12.11 -11.05
N TYR A 18 -4.52 -11.31 -10.06
CA TYR A 18 -5.12 -9.99 -10.27
C TYR A 18 -4.19 -9.05 -11.05
N LEU A 19 -2.90 -9.01 -10.71
CA LEU A 19 -1.91 -8.20 -11.43
C LEU A 19 -1.69 -8.68 -12.87
N ALA A 20 -1.85 -9.98 -13.15
CA ALA A 20 -1.72 -10.53 -14.50
C ALA A 20 -2.71 -9.94 -15.49
N ASP A 21 -3.88 -9.52 -15.03
CA ASP A 21 -4.93 -8.92 -15.85
C ASP A 21 -4.73 -7.42 -16.08
N LEU A 22 -3.87 -6.78 -15.30
CA LEU A 22 -3.56 -5.36 -15.43
C LEU A 22 -2.44 -5.09 -16.43
N ARG A 23 -2.37 -3.87 -16.91
CA ARG A 23 -1.31 -3.37 -17.80
C ARG A 23 -0.79 -2.05 -17.28
N GLY A 24 0.51 -1.87 -17.28
CA GLY A 24 1.17 -0.62 -16.87
C GLY A 24 2.60 -0.85 -16.40
N PRO A 25 3.36 0.23 -16.23
CA PRO A 25 4.71 0.17 -15.66
C PRO A 25 4.69 -0.48 -14.27
N GLY A 26 5.74 -1.21 -13.91
CA GLY A 26 5.91 -1.83 -12.59
C GLY A 26 5.14 -3.14 -12.36
N ILE A 27 4.10 -3.43 -13.15
CA ILE A 27 3.29 -4.65 -12.97
C ILE A 27 4.15 -5.91 -13.10
N GLU A 28 4.92 -6.02 -14.16
CA GLU A 28 5.75 -7.21 -14.39
C GLU A 28 6.87 -7.34 -13.36
N GLU A 29 7.49 -6.23 -12.96
CA GLU A 29 8.55 -6.20 -11.93
C GLU A 29 8.03 -6.73 -10.59
N VAL A 30 6.83 -6.30 -10.18
CA VAL A 30 6.21 -6.78 -8.94
C VAL A 30 5.83 -8.25 -9.06
N ARG A 31 5.25 -8.69 -10.16
CA ARG A 31 4.93 -10.10 -10.41
C ARG A 31 6.17 -11.00 -10.37
N GLN A 32 7.29 -10.57 -10.94
CA GLN A 32 8.56 -11.30 -10.84
C GLN A 32 9.05 -11.40 -9.40
N GLY A 33 8.87 -10.36 -8.58
CA GLY A 33 9.12 -10.42 -7.15
C GLY A 33 8.24 -11.45 -6.44
N ILE A 34 6.95 -11.47 -6.73
CA ILE A 34 6.01 -12.47 -6.19
C ILE A 34 6.48 -13.90 -6.54
N LEU A 35 6.75 -14.17 -7.80
CA LEU A 35 7.21 -15.50 -8.26
C LEU A 35 8.50 -15.93 -7.58
N ARG A 36 9.39 -15.00 -7.28
CA ARG A 36 10.67 -15.27 -6.60
C ARG A 36 10.50 -15.66 -5.13
N PHE A 37 9.58 -15.02 -4.41
CA PHE A 37 9.51 -15.12 -2.95
C PHE A 37 8.28 -15.86 -2.42
N ALA A 38 7.22 -16.05 -3.21
CA ALA A 38 5.97 -16.68 -2.77
C ALA A 38 6.11 -18.14 -2.27
N GLN A 39 7.17 -18.85 -2.68
CA GLN A 39 7.45 -20.22 -2.27
C GLN A 39 8.46 -20.29 -1.12
N GLY A 40 8.79 -19.17 -0.50
CA GLY A 40 9.75 -19.09 0.61
C GLY A 40 9.21 -19.66 1.92
N PRO A 41 10.08 -19.76 2.95
CA PRO A 41 9.65 -20.12 4.29
C PRO A 41 8.68 -19.09 4.85
N VAL A 42 7.80 -19.51 5.75
CA VAL A 42 6.76 -18.69 6.36
C VAL A 42 7.18 -18.26 7.76
N ASN A 43 7.07 -16.96 8.05
CA ASN A 43 7.24 -16.42 9.41
C ASN A 43 5.87 -16.34 10.11
N GLU A 44 5.76 -17.01 11.25
CA GLU A 44 4.62 -16.85 12.16
C GLU A 44 4.99 -15.83 13.24
N GLY A 45 4.40 -14.62 13.18
CA GLY A 45 4.71 -13.55 14.11
C GLY A 45 3.49 -13.01 14.85
N ILE A 46 3.73 -12.22 15.90
CA ILE A 46 2.70 -11.43 16.58
C ILE A 46 2.08 -10.46 15.58
N LYS A 47 0.76 -10.33 15.65
CA LYS A 47 -0.06 -9.52 14.75
C LYS A 47 -0.47 -8.22 15.46
N PRO A 48 0.30 -7.12 15.37
CA PRO A 48 -0.14 -5.85 15.92
C PRO A 48 -1.37 -5.36 15.16
N SER A 49 -2.23 -4.64 15.87
CA SER A 49 -3.37 -3.94 15.29
C SER A 49 -3.12 -2.44 15.40
N GLN A 50 -3.46 -1.70 14.35
CA GLN A 50 -3.35 -0.24 14.28
C GLN A 50 -4.75 0.39 14.19
N PRO A 51 -4.95 1.64 14.64
CA PRO A 51 -6.26 2.31 14.59
C PRO A 51 -6.87 2.33 13.18
N ALA A 52 -6.05 2.54 12.16
CA ALA A 52 -6.51 2.56 10.77
C ALA A 52 -7.16 1.24 10.33
N CYS A 53 -6.79 0.10 10.93
CA CYS A 53 -7.37 -1.21 10.58
C CYS A 53 -8.89 -1.29 10.79
N GLY A 54 -9.47 -0.43 11.64
CA GLY A 54 -10.91 -0.31 11.83
C GLY A 54 -11.67 0.10 10.55
N HIS A 55 -10.97 0.69 9.57
CA HIS A 55 -11.54 1.08 8.29
C HIS A 55 -11.44 -0.01 7.20
N LEU A 56 -10.82 -1.16 7.47
CA LEU A 56 -10.66 -2.22 6.47
C LEU A 56 -12.00 -2.76 5.97
N ASP A 57 -12.99 -2.95 6.84
CA ASP A 57 -14.30 -3.44 6.41
C ASP A 57 -15.00 -2.43 5.49
N ALA A 58 -14.93 -1.15 5.81
CA ALA A 58 -15.48 -0.09 4.96
C ALA A 58 -14.76 -0.04 3.60
N ALA A 59 -13.42 -0.17 3.58
CA ALA A 59 -12.66 -0.23 2.35
C ALA A 59 -13.04 -1.45 1.49
N LEU A 60 -13.18 -2.63 2.10
CA LEU A 60 -13.58 -3.85 1.39
C LEU A 60 -15.02 -3.77 0.83
N LEU A 61 -15.90 -2.99 1.44
CA LEU A 61 -17.25 -2.71 0.89
C LEU A 61 -17.18 -1.78 -0.32
N CYS A 62 -16.21 -0.87 -0.37
CA CYS A 62 -15.97 0.04 -1.50
C CYS A 62 -15.16 -0.61 -2.64
N MET A 63 -14.61 -1.79 -2.42
CA MET A 63 -13.81 -2.51 -3.42
C MET A 63 -14.73 -3.22 -4.42
N HIS A 64 -14.78 -2.72 -5.65
CA HIS A 64 -15.60 -3.27 -6.73
C HIS A 64 -14.71 -3.84 -7.85
N GLY A 65 -15.19 -4.82 -8.59
CA GLY A 65 -14.51 -5.34 -9.80
C GLY A 65 -13.35 -6.32 -9.56
N ALA A 66 -13.06 -6.69 -8.29
CA ALA A 66 -12.01 -7.64 -7.95
C ALA A 66 -12.47 -8.56 -6.81
N ASP A 67 -13.57 -9.29 -7.02
CA ASP A 67 -14.25 -10.08 -5.99
C ASP A 67 -13.39 -11.20 -5.42
N ALA A 68 -12.60 -11.89 -6.24
CA ALA A 68 -11.71 -12.95 -5.79
C ALA A 68 -10.62 -12.40 -4.85
N LEU A 69 -9.96 -11.30 -5.24
CA LEU A 69 -8.96 -10.63 -4.39
C LEU A 69 -9.59 -10.09 -3.10
N ARG A 70 -10.79 -9.48 -3.16
CA ARG A 70 -11.53 -9.02 -1.98
C ARG A 70 -11.81 -10.18 -1.02
N HIS A 71 -12.20 -11.35 -1.54
CA HIS A 71 -12.43 -12.54 -0.75
C HIS A 71 -11.14 -13.03 -0.08
N ALA A 72 -10.04 -13.12 -0.84
CA ALA A 72 -8.76 -13.54 -0.32
C ALA A 72 -8.24 -12.60 0.81
N ILE A 73 -8.42 -11.28 0.67
CA ILE A 73 -8.09 -10.31 1.73
C ILE A 73 -8.92 -10.58 3.00
N LYS A 74 -10.22 -10.84 2.86
CA LYS A 74 -11.09 -11.18 4.00
C LYS A 74 -10.63 -12.44 4.72
N GLU A 75 -10.29 -13.48 3.98
CA GLU A 75 -9.78 -14.74 4.55
C GLU A 75 -8.44 -14.58 5.24
N ALA A 76 -7.52 -13.80 4.66
CA ALA A 76 -6.21 -13.53 5.22
C ALA A 76 -6.24 -12.57 6.42
N ARG A 77 -7.32 -11.80 6.62
CA ARG A 77 -7.45 -10.77 7.65
C ARG A 77 -6.91 -11.17 9.04
N PRO A 78 -7.21 -12.37 9.59
CA PRO A 78 -6.70 -12.76 10.91
C PRO A 78 -5.18 -12.93 10.95
N GLN A 79 -4.53 -13.04 9.81
CA GLN A 79 -3.08 -13.23 9.67
C GLN A 79 -2.36 -11.95 9.24
N LEU A 80 -3.08 -10.89 8.84
CA LEU A 80 -2.47 -9.63 8.43
C LEU A 80 -1.85 -8.90 9.63
N ARG A 81 -0.58 -8.55 9.51
CA ARG A 81 0.16 -7.76 10.49
C ARG A 81 0.17 -6.30 10.06
N TRP A 82 -0.71 -5.52 10.63
CA TRP A 82 -0.80 -4.09 10.35
C TRP A 82 0.14 -3.29 11.23
N ILE A 83 0.96 -2.44 10.62
CA ILE A 83 1.91 -1.54 11.27
C ILE A 83 1.84 -0.15 10.64
N THR A 84 2.38 0.86 11.32
CA THR A 84 2.58 2.21 10.79
C THR A 84 4.01 2.37 10.30
N TYR A 85 4.23 3.33 9.40
CA TYR A 85 5.56 3.77 9.01
C TYR A 85 5.97 4.97 9.87
N ASP A 86 6.97 4.78 10.71
CA ASP A 86 7.34 5.73 11.76
C ASP A 86 8.65 6.49 11.46
N ALA A 87 9.26 6.27 10.28
CA ALA A 87 10.55 6.90 9.93
C ALA A 87 10.43 8.38 9.51
N TYR A 88 9.22 8.88 9.25
CA TYR A 88 9.04 10.29 8.89
C TYR A 88 9.23 11.21 10.09
N PRO A 89 9.88 12.39 9.91
CA PRO A 89 9.91 13.43 10.91
C PRO A 89 8.47 13.90 11.24
N ALA A 90 8.11 13.86 12.52
CA ALA A 90 6.74 14.14 12.96
C ALA A 90 6.25 15.57 12.65
N ASP A 91 7.17 16.54 12.62
CA ASP A 91 6.89 17.93 12.25
C ASP A 91 6.68 18.14 10.75
N MET A 92 7.13 17.20 9.91
CA MET A 92 7.02 17.28 8.46
C MET A 92 5.85 16.50 7.89
N ILE A 93 5.58 15.28 8.41
CA ILE A 93 4.54 14.42 7.83
C ILE A 93 3.11 14.85 8.20
N GLY A 94 2.95 15.77 9.16
CA GLY A 94 1.65 16.20 9.66
C GLY A 94 1.10 15.32 10.77
N GLY A 95 0.17 15.87 11.55
CA GLY A 95 -0.34 15.19 12.75
C GLY A 95 -1.33 14.06 12.48
N ARG A 96 -1.99 14.06 11.30
CA ARG A 96 -3.03 13.08 11.00
C ARG A 96 -2.47 11.78 10.41
N PHE A 97 -1.60 11.86 9.43
CA PHE A 97 -1.11 10.67 8.70
C PHE A 97 -0.54 9.58 9.62
N PRO A 98 0.29 9.86 10.67
CA PRO A 98 0.85 8.83 11.54
C PRO A 98 -0.18 7.92 12.23
N VAL A 99 -1.39 8.43 12.48
CA VAL A 99 -2.48 7.67 13.12
C VAL A 99 -3.58 7.25 12.14
N ALA A 100 -3.49 7.69 10.90
CA ALA A 100 -4.50 7.53 9.87
C ALA A 100 -4.11 6.51 8.79
N HIS A 101 -2.97 5.85 8.92
CA HIS A 101 -2.53 4.83 7.97
C HIS A 101 -2.10 3.54 8.66
N ALA A 102 -2.11 2.48 7.90
CA ALA A 102 -1.45 1.23 8.25
C ALA A 102 -1.10 0.46 6.98
N PHE A 103 -0.04 -0.30 7.02
CA PHE A 103 0.30 -1.24 5.97
C PHE A 103 0.54 -2.64 6.52
N ALA A 104 0.33 -3.65 5.69
CA ALA A 104 0.55 -5.04 6.02
C ALA A 104 1.40 -5.69 4.94
N SER A 105 2.69 -5.85 5.22
CA SER A 105 3.62 -6.53 4.32
C SER A 105 3.33 -8.02 4.30
N LEU A 106 3.11 -8.55 3.11
CA LEU A 106 2.91 -9.97 2.84
C LEU A 106 4.23 -10.66 2.46
N ILE A 107 5.04 -9.97 1.65
CA ILE A 107 6.41 -10.32 1.30
C ILE A 107 7.30 -9.15 1.71
N GLY A 108 8.42 -9.40 2.37
CA GLY A 108 9.35 -8.36 2.82
C GLY A 108 10.24 -8.85 3.96
N ARG A 109 11.11 -7.97 4.46
CA ARG A 109 12.12 -8.35 5.48
C ARG A 109 11.49 -8.95 6.74
N ASP A 110 10.45 -8.30 7.28
CA ASP A 110 9.76 -8.70 8.51
C ASP A 110 8.32 -9.18 8.21
N ALA A 111 8.07 -9.58 6.96
CA ALA A 111 6.78 -10.03 6.50
C ALA A 111 6.55 -11.53 6.73
N PHE A 112 5.35 -11.98 6.40
CA PHE A 112 4.97 -13.39 6.42
C PHE A 112 5.85 -14.24 5.49
N LEU A 113 6.17 -13.73 4.29
CA LEU A 113 7.13 -14.34 3.35
C LEU A 113 8.39 -13.45 3.33
N PRO A 114 9.53 -13.93 3.85
CA PRO A 114 10.76 -13.14 3.93
C PRO A 114 11.34 -12.80 2.56
N ALA A 115 11.76 -11.54 2.39
CA ALA A 115 12.52 -11.05 1.25
C ALA A 115 13.47 -9.92 1.68
N ASP A 116 14.71 -9.91 1.18
CA ASP A 116 15.72 -8.93 1.61
C ASP A 116 15.59 -7.57 0.89
N ASP A 117 15.25 -7.58 -0.39
CA ASP A 117 15.19 -6.38 -1.24
C ASP A 117 13.95 -6.37 -2.16
N PHE A 118 12.82 -6.76 -1.61
CA PHE A 118 11.51 -6.68 -2.24
C PHE A 118 10.45 -6.55 -1.15
N GLU A 119 9.42 -5.74 -1.39
CA GLU A 119 8.28 -5.63 -0.50
C GLU A 119 6.97 -5.62 -1.29
N LEU A 120 5.99 -6.38 -0.83
CA LEU A 120 4.63 -6.41 -1.34
C LEU A 120 3.67 -6.43 -0.16
N GLY A 121 2.63 -5.62 -0.22
CA GLY A 121 1.63 -5.60 0.83
C GLY A 121 0.35 -4.86 0.50
N LEU A 122 -0.44 -4.68 1.54
CA LEU A 122 -1.66 -3.86 1.54
C LEU A 122 -1.38 -2.56 2.27
N PHE A 123 -1.85 -1.46 1.72
CA PHE A 123 -1.77 -0.14 2.32
C PHE A 123 -3.15 0.45 2.51
N LEU A 124 -3.45 0.89 3.74
CA LEU A 124 -4.74 1.45 4.15
C LEU A 124 -4.53 2.87 4.67
N ILE A 125 -5.30 3.83 4.16
CA ILE A 125 -5.38 5.19 4.69
C ILE A 125 -6.85 5.51 4.96
N VAL A 126 -7.13 6.08 6.13
CA VAL A 126 -8.50 6.46 6.50
C VAL A 126 -8.95 7.70 5.71
N PRO A 127 -10.28 7.93 5.57
CA PRO A 127 -10.82 9.12 4.94
C PRO A 127 -10.29 10.43 5.52
N HIS A 128 -10.37 11.49 4.73
CA HIS A 128 -9.96 12.87 5.07
C HIS A 128 -8.50 12.96 5.50
N THR A 129 -7.62 12.34 4.72
CA THR A 129 -6.19 12.29 5.02
C THR A 129 -5.36 12.70 3.81
N LEU A 130 -4.47 13.66 3.99
CA LEU A 130 -3.38 13.95 3.08
C LEU A 130 -2.15 13.10 3.47
N TYR A 131 -1.72 12.22 2.59
CA TYR A 131 -0.37 11.67 2.65
C TYR A 131 0.54 12.62 1.90
N ARG A 132 1.26 13.43 2.67
CA ARG A 132 2.05 14.56 2.17
C ARG A 132 3.09 14.14 1.16
N ASP A 133 3.56 15.09 0.39
CA ASP A 133 4.59 14.90 -0.62
C ASP A 133 5.84 14.24 -0.03
N HIS A 134 6.22 13.15 -0.63
CA HIS A 134 7.37 12.36 -0.23
C HIS A 134 8.00 11.70 -1.45
N ARG A 135 9.19 11.17 -1.24
CA ARG A 135 9.92 10.40 -2.24
C ARG A 135 10.77 9.34 -1.58
N HIS A 136 11.06 8.28 -2.28
CA HIS A 136 11.93 7.21 -1.81
C HIS A 136 12.77 6.65 -2.95
N LYS A 137 13.83 5.94 -2.60
CA LYS A 137 14.74 5.33 -3.57
C LYS A 137 14.11 4.11 -4.25
N ALA A 138 13.31 3.37 -3.53
CA ALA A 138 12.61 2.21 -4.06
C ALA A 138 11.69 2.61 -5.24
N PRO A 139 11.75 1.93 -6.39
CA PRO A 139 10.67 2.03 -7.37
C PRO A 139 9.41 1.40 -6.78
N GLU A 140 8.26 2.03 -6.96
CA GLU A 140 7.03 1.62 -6.30
C GLU A 140 5.86 1.51 -7.27
N LEU A 141 5.16 0.40 -7.16
CA LEU A 141 3.85 0.22 -7.74
C LEU A 141 2.77 0.42 -6.66
N TYR A 142 1.82 1.31 -6.92
CA TYR A 142 0.51 1.26 -6.27
C TYR A 142 -0.55 0.75 -7.23
N VAL A 143 -1.46 -0.08 -6.72
CA VAL A 143 -2.73 -0.38 -7.38
C VAL A 143 -3.84 -0.13 -6.38
N PRO A 144 -4.48 1.06 -6.39
CA PRO A 144 -5.64 1.34 -5.57
C PRO A 144 -6.76 0.33 -5.84
N LEU A 145 -7.28 -0.31 -4.80
CA LEU A 145 -8.39 -1.26 -4.87
C LEU A 145 -9.74 -0.59 -4.59
N THR A 146 -9.68 0.62 -4.04
CA THR A 146 -10.80 1.52 -3.80
C THR A 146 -10.57 2.83 -4.53
N GLY A 147 -11.59 3.65 -4.70
CA GLY A 147 -11.43 4.94 -5.37
C GLY A 147 -12.75 5.59 -5.74
N PRO A 148 -12.66 6.73 -6.47
CA PRO A 148 -11.43 7.37 -6.91
C PRO A 148 -10.64 8.03 -5.77
N HIS A 149 -9.32 8.22 -5.99
CA HIS A 149 -8.46 8.98 -5.09
C HIS A 149 -7.62 9.98 -5.87
N GLU A 150 -7.17 11.03 -5.20
CA GLU A 150 -6.41 12.09 -5.84
C GLU A 150 -4.90 11.91 -5.60
N TRP A 151 -4.12 12.14 -6.65
CA TRP A 151 -2.66 12.03 -6.65
C TRP A 151 -2.02 13.24 -7.27
N ARG A 152 -0.81 13.59 -6.82
CA ARG A 152 0.09 14.50 -7.53
C ARG A 152 1.51 13.94 -7.58
N PHE A 153 2.27 14.38 -8.58
CA PHE A 153 3.61 13.85 -8.89
C PHE A 153 4.65 14.96 -8.99
N GLY A 154 4.66 15.83 -8.03
CA GLY A 154 5.56 16.94 -7.84
C GLY A 154 5.03 17.82 -6.72
N ALA A 155 5.90 18.34 -5.84
CA ALA A 155 5.49 19.27 -4.80
C ALA A 155 4.85 20.51 -5.46
N ASP A 156 3.75 20.97 -4.91
CA ASP A 156 2.92 22.07 -5.44
C ASP A 156 2.28 21.82 -6.83
N ASP A 157 2.39 20.62 -7.42
CA ASP A 157 1.59 20.24 -8.59
C ASP A 157 0.11 20.08 -8.19
N ARG A 158 -0.76 20.21 -9.18
CA ARG A 158 -2.20 19.96 -8.93
C ARG A 158 -2.47 18.49 -8.75
N PHE A 159 -3.37 18.19 -7.81
CA PHE A 159 -3.92 16.85 -7.68
C PHE A 159 -4.79 16.50 -8.90
N SER A 160 -4.71 15.23 -9.29
CA SER A 160 -5.56 14.62 -10.33
C SER A 160 -6.20 13.36 -9.78
N GLU A 161 -7.45 13.13 -10.15
CA GLU A 161 -8.21 11.96 -9.74
C GLU A 161 -7.79 10.73 -10.54
N HIS A 162 -7.64 9.60 -9.84
CA HIS A 162 -7.34 8.30 -10.42
C HIS A 162 -8.34 7.27 -9.90
N GLU A 163 -8.91 6.53 -10.83
CA GLU A 163 -9.88 5.48 -10.54
C GLU A 163 -9.24 4.28 -9.83
N ALA A 164 -10.07 3.52 -9.11
CA ALA A 164 -9.66 2.22 -8.60
C ALA A 164 -9.13 1.33 -9.74
N HIS A 165 -8.21 0.43 -9.42
CA HIS A 165 -7.56 -0.50 -10.35
C HIS A 165 -6.65 0.14 -11.41
N THR A 166 -6.36 1.44 -11.30
CA THR A 166 -5.40 2.14 -12.14
C THR A 166 -3.99 1.99 -11.57
N PRO A 167 -3.06 1.28 -12.23
CA PRO A 167 -1.68 1.18 -11.74
C PRO A 167 -0.98 2.54 -11.75
N ILE A 168 -0.33 2.87 -10.64
CA ILE A 168 0.47 4.07 -10.46
C ILE A 168 1.91 3.63 -10.20
N TRP A 169 2.81 4.01 -11.08
CA TRP A 169 4.23 3.71 -10.96
C TRP A 169 5.01 4.95 -10.55
N ASN A 170 5.67 4.87 -9.41
CA ASN A 170 6.58 5.86 -8.90
C ASN A 170 8.02 5.44 -9.20
N GLU A 171 8.64 6.14 -10.16
CA GLU A 171 10.08 5.98 -10.43
C GLU A 171 10.91 6.36 -9.19
N PRO A 172 12.13 5.83 -9.04
CA PRO A 172 13.02 6.22 -7.96
C PRO A 172 13.11 7.72 -7.78
N MET A 173 12.92 8.19 -6.56
CA MET A 173 12.98 9.61 -6.17
C MET A 173 11.90 10.51 -6.80
N ARG A 174 10.89 9.97 -7.47
CA ARG A 174 9.73 10.75 -7.92
C ARG A 174 8.95 11.24 -6.72
N VAL A 175 8.77 12.56 -6.62
CA VAL A 175 7.90 13.16 -5.58
C VAL A 175 6.46 12.81 -5.90
N HIS A 176 5.73 12.31 -4.89
CA HIS A 176 4.31 12.01 -5.00
C HIS A 176 3.58 12.23 -3.69
N ALA A 177 2.28 12.48 -3.78
CA ALA A 177 1.36 12.63 -2.66
C ALA A 177 0.01 12.00 -2.99
N THR A 178 -0.71 11.56 -1.96
CA THR A 178 -2.05 10.97 -2.08
C THR A 178 -3.03 11.72 -1.21
N LEU A 179 -4.18 12.10 -1.77
CA LEU A 179 -5.26 12.75 -1.05
C LEU A 179 -6.48 11.82 -1.00
N VAL A 180 -6.84 11.44 0.21
CA VAL A 180 -7.96 10.53 0.49
C VAL A 180 -9.14 11.35 1.00
N ARG A 181 -10.24 11.38 0.22
CA ARG A 181 -11.49 12.07 0.58
C ARG A 181 -12.38 11.13 1.43
N ASP A 182 -13.60 10.92 1.04
CA ASP A 182 -14.63 10.19 1.81
C ASP A 182 -14.46 8.65 1.77
N THR A 183 -13.90 8.12 0.68
CA THR A 183 -13.68 6.68 0.51
C THR A 183 -12.38 6.27 1.17
N PRO A 184 -12.33 5.27 2.07
CA PRO A 184 -11.08 4.74 2.59
C PRO A 184 -10.16 4.27 1.46
N PHE A 185 -8.90 4.65 1.49
CA PHE A 185 -7.90 4.16 0.56
C PHE A 185 -7.44 2.75 0.96
N LEU A 186 -7.60 1.79 0.07
CA LEU A 186 -6.99 0.48 0.17
C LEU A 186 -6.26 0.21 -1.15
N ALA A 187 -4.99 -0.11 -1.09
CA ALA A 187 -4.19 -0.39 -2.27
C ALA A 187 -3.27 -1.59 -2.06
N LEU A 188 -2.90 -2.25 -3.15
CA LEU A 188 -1.66 -3.00 -3.21
C LEU A 188 -0.50 -2.00 -3.32
N PHE A 189 0.60 -2.28 -2.63
CA PHE A 189 1.86 -1.59 -2.85
C PHE A 189 2.98 -2.61 -3.07
N GLY A 190 3.94 -2.26 -3.90
CA GLY A 190 5.09 -3.10 -4.17
C GLY A 190 6.34 -2.25 -4.38
N TRP A 191 7.37 -2.47 -3.56
CA TRP A 191 8.72 -1.93 -3.73
C TRP A 191 9.61 -3.00 -4.33
N THR A 192 10.22 -2.73 -5.48
CA THR A 192 10.90 -3.78 -6.25
C THR A 192 12.39 -3.91 -5.96
N ARG A 193 12.99 -2.93 -5.27
CA ARG A 193 14.38 -2.90 -4.76
C ARG A 193 14.59 -1.71 -3.84
N ASP A 194 15.78 -1.61 -3.22
CA ASP A 194 16.18 -0.51 -2.33
C ASP A 194 15.22 -0.32 -1.13
N VAL A 195 14.55 -1.37 -0.69
CA VAL A 195 13.48 -1.34 0.32
C VAL A 195 13.95 -0.92 1.72
N THR A 196 15.25 -0.85 1.95
CA THR A 196 15.86 -0.47 3.24
C THR A 196 16.18 1.02 3.34
N VAL A 197 15.93 1.79 2.29
CA VAL A 197 16.19 3.23 2.26
C VAL A 197 14.92 3.98 2.61
N ASP A 198 14.96 4.70 3.73
CA ASP A 198 13.82 5.47 4.22
C ASP A 198 13.30 6.48 3.20
N ALA A 199 11.99 6.67 3.22
CA ALA A 199 11.34 7.73 2.45
C ALA A 199 11.58 9.10 3.08
N ILE A 200 11.56 10.14 2.25
CA ILE A 200 11.86 11.53 2.63
C ILE A 200 10.64 12.39 2.32
N VAL A 201 10.16 13.16 3.29
CA VAL A 201 9.11 14.17 3.08
C VAL A 201 9.70 15.34 2.27
N VAL A 202 8.97 15.80 1.27
CA VAL A 202 9.33 16.93 0.40
C VAL A 202 8.36 18.08 0.67
N PRO A 203 8.81 19.21 1.24
CA PRO A 203 7.91 20.32 1.58
C PRO A 203 7.16 20.86 0.37
N ALA A 204 5.87 21.14 0.57
CA ALA A 204 5.00 21.85 -0.36
C ALA A 204 4.28 22.98 0.37
N SER A 205 3.93 24.05 -0.35
CA SER A 205 3.42 25.30 0.23
C SER A 205 1.94 25.25 0.59
N ASP A 206 1.18 24.29 0.04
CA ASP A 206 -0.27 24.20 0.08
C ASP A 206 -0.86 23.21 1.09
N TRP A 207 -0.02 22.47 1.83
CA TRP A 207 -0.49 21.43 2.77
C TRP A 207 -1.53 21.95 3.77
N ALA A 208 -1.27 23.12 4.35
CA ALA A 208 -2.17 23.69 5.38
C ALA A 208 -3.55 24.02 4.81
N GLU A 209 -3.61 24.50 3.57
CA GLU A 209 -4.86 24.79 2.86
C GLU A 209 -5.62 23.50 2.54
N ILE A 210 -4.92 22.48 2.02
CA ILE A 210 -5.52 21.17 1.69
C ILE A 210 -6.05 20.50 2.96
N GLU A 211 -5.26 20.44 4.01
CA GLU A 211 -5.66 19.79 5.28
C GLU A 211 -6.81 20.51 5.97
N ALA A 212 -6.93 21.84 5.81
CA ALA A 212 -8.06 22.60 6.33
C ALA A 212 -9.37 22.36 5.55
N GLY A 213 -9.27 21.87 4.30
CA GLY A 213 -10.40 21.51 3.44
C GLY A 213 -10.84 20.06 3.53
N LEU A 214 -10.21 19.24 4.39
CA LEU A 214 -10.55 17.84 4.63
C LEU A 214 -11.43 17.68 5.86
#